data_9a185cfb56135da38e9e01b46c158266
#
_entry.id   9a185cfb56135da38e9e01b46c158266
#
_cell.length_a   1.000
_cell.length_b   1.000
_cell.length_c   1.000
_cell.angle_alpha   90.00
_cell.angle_beta   90.00
_cell.angle_gamma   90.00
#
_symmetry.space_group_name_H-M   'P 1'
#
loop_
_entity.id
_entity.type
_entity.pdbx_description
1 polymer ?
#
loop_
_entity_poly.entity_id
_entity_poly.type
_entity_poly.pdbx_seq_one_letter_code
_entity_poly.pdbx_strand_id
1 'polypeptide(L)'
;THECSSAASDVYKRQIAASGGVWVTTTSEEIWAEDTTLTGSIGVYSIVPDVSPLENWAGINYDGVSMTKAGDIYDLSRGMNEELNKQFRENTENFYKEFVTKVAENRKMEYSEVLKFAGGRIWRGDTALELGLVDKLGSLDDAIDSMVTKLELEDYKVFSYNTEVEFEFDFNLLIQNKLPSQIQDLLNEISGLNRMFLSGEDRYVVAYCFDCGFKNFE
;
A
#
# COMPACT_ATOMS: atom_id res chain seq x y z
N THR A 1 9.09 26.40 18.44
CA THR A 1 8.73 25.53 17.33
C THR A 1 7.55 24.70 17.76
N HIS A 2 6.35 25.18 17.45
CA HIS A 2 5.14 24.38 17.63
C HIS A 2 5.17 23.30 16.57
N GLU A 3 5.24 22.07 17.02
CA GLU A 3 5.05 20.90 16.18
C GLU A 3 3.56 20.82 15.81
N CYS A 4 3.21 21.42 14.68
CA CYS A 4 1.87 21.30 14.10
C CYS A 4 1.56 19.91 13.56
N SER A 5 2.41 18.93 13.85
CA SER A 5 2.34 17.65 13.16
C SER A 5 1.44 16.61 13.82
N SER A 6 0.98 16.82 15.04
CA SER A 6 0.29 15.76 15.76
C SER A 6 -1.16 16.06 16.12
N ALA A 7 -1.65 17.23 15.81
CA ALA A 7 -2.90 17.66 16.42
C ALA A 7 -4.17 17.12 15.77
N ALA A 8 -4.16 16.37 14.70
CA ALA A 8 -5.32 15.66 14.19
C ALA A 8 -4.97 14.84 12.96
N SER A 9 -4.38 13.71 13.15
CA SER A 9 -4.23 12.73 12.07
C SER A 9 -5.38 11.73 12.10
N ASP A 10 -6.60 12.21 11.91
CA ASP A 10 -7.73 11.33 11.71
C ASP A 10 -7.75 10.88 10.26
N VAL A 11 -8.07 9.63 10.03
CA VAL A 11 -8.13 9.03 8.70
C VAL A 11 -9.52 8.50 8.41
N TYR A 12 -10.05 8.87 7.25
CA TYR A 12 -11.28 8.31 6.72
C TYR A 12 -11.01 7.32 5.60
N LYS A 13 -11.50 6.09 5.76
CA LYS A 13 -11.40 5.00 4.79
C LYS A 13 -12.70 4.87 4.03
N ARG A 14 -12.71 5.29 2.76
CA ARG A 14 -13.94 5.31 1.97
C ARG A 14 -14.32 3.92 1.44
N GLN A 15 -13.55 3.37 0.52
CA GLN A 15 -13.89 2.12 -0.18
C GLN A 15 -12.96 0.98 0.20
N ILE A 16 -11.68 1.12 -0.11
CA ILE A 16 -10.66 0.11 0.18
C ILE A 16 -9.46 0.81 0.82
N ALA A 17 -9.10 0.37 2.01
CA ALA A 17 -7.87 0.76 2.68
C ALA A 17 -7.30 -0.44 3.42
N ALA A 18 -6.68 -1.34 2.67
CA ALA A 18 -6.18 -2.62 3.14
C ALA A 18 -4.65 -2.73 2.96
N SER A 19 -4.01 -3.70 3.62
CA SER A 19 -2.56 -3.94 3.53
C SER A 19 -1.74 -2.68 3.83
N GLY A 20 -1.00 -2.13 2.87
CA GLY A 20 -0.28 -0.87 3.00
C GLY A 20 -1.17 0.30 3.44
N GLY A 21 -2.45 0.33 3.02
CA GLY A 21 -3.44 1.29 3.49
C GLY A 21 -3.72 1.20 5.00
N VAL A 22 -3.70 -0.01 5.57
CA VAL A 22 -3.74 -0.19 7.03
C VAL A 22 -2.43 0.27 7.66
N TRP A 23 -1.28 -0.09 7.07
CA TRP A 23 0.02 0.29 7.58
C TRP A 23 0.16 1.80 7.80
N VAL A 24 -0.17 2.61 6.77
CA VAL A 24 -0.04 4.07 6.87
C VAL A 24 -1.08 4.72 7.78
N THR A 25 -2.22 4.07 7.99
CA THR A 25 -3.31 4.61 8.83
C THR A 25 -3.24 4.17 10.29
N THR A 26 -2.42 3.17 10.64
CA THR A 26 -2.37 2.64 12.02
C THR A 26 -1.94 3.66 13.05
N THR A 27 -1.15 4.68 12.66
CA THR A 27 -0.62 5.72 13.56
C THR A 27 -1.61 6.86 13.78
N SER A 28 -2.75 6.87 13.09
CA SER A 28 -3.77 7.90 13.23
C SER A 28 -4.45 7.82 14.60
N GLU A 29 -4.83 8.97 15.14
CA GLU A 29 -5.51 9.03 16.43
C GLU A 29 -6.90 8.41 16.38
N GLU A 30 -7.61 8.64 15.26
CA GLU A 30 -8.94 8.11 15.02
C GLU A 30 -9.05 7.64 13.58
N ILE A 31 -9.55 6.42 13.40
CA ILE A 31 -9.74 5.79 12.09
C ILE A 31 -11.23 5.61 11.85
N TRP A 32 -11.73 6.27 10.82
CA TRP A 32 -13.10 6.19 10.35
C TRP A 32 -13.23 5.28 9.13
N ALA A 33 -14.34 4.59 9.01
CA ALA A 33 -14.69 3.82 7.82
C ALA A 33 -16.20 3.81 7.59
N GLU A 34 -16.63 3.53 6.37
CA GLU A 34 -18.00 3.10 6.13
C GLU A 34 -18.17 1.63 6.50
N ASP A 35 -19.40 1.20 6.76
CA ASP A 35 -19.70 -0.20 7.08
C ASP A 35 -19.28 -1.17 5.97
N THR A 36 -19.33 -0.70 4.72
CA THR A 36 -18.95 -1.45 3.52
C THR A 36 -17.49 -1.33 3.13
N THR A 37 -16.71 -0.48 3.78
CA THR A 37 -15.27 -0.33 3.54
C THR A 37 -14.56 -1.67 3.67
N LEU A 38 -13.67 -1.98 2.73
CA LEU A 38 -12.79 -3.14 2.80
C LEU A 38 -11.43 -2.72 3.40
N THR A 39 -11.06 -3.35 4.51
CA THR A 39 -9.80 -3.07 5.22
C THR A 39 -9.15 -4.37 5.73
N GLY A 40 -8.16 -4.27 6.60
CA GLY A 40 -7.38 -5.42 7.05
C GLY A 40 -6.29 -5.78 6.05
N SER A 41 -6.27 -7.01 5.56
CA SER A 41 -5.16 -7.54 4.73
C SER A 41 -3.79 -7.35 5.40
N ILE A 42 -3.76 -7.57 6.74
CA ILE A 42 -2.52 -7.50 7.52
C ILE A 42 -1.74 -8.76 7.22
N GLY A 43 -0.89 -8.66 6.19
CA GLY A 43 -0.13 -9.78 5.68
C GLY A 43 0.93 -9.31 4.69
N VAL A 44 1.88 -10.18 4.43
CA VAL A 44 2.96 -9.95 3.46
C VAL A 44 3.12 -11.20 2.62
N TYR A 45 3.24 -11.03 1.34
CA TYR A 45 3.65 -12.10 0.44
C TYR A 45 4.63 -11.56 -0.60
N SER A 46 5.47 -12.44 -1.12
CA SER A 46 6.35 -12.13 -2.24
C SER A 46 6.22 -13.23 -3.29
N ILE A 47 6.24 -12.83 -4.56
CA ILE A 47 6.24 -13.73 -5.69
C ILE A 47 7.52 -13.45 -6.47
N VAL A 48 8.36 -14.47 -6.62
CA VAL A 48 9.57 -14.38 -7.43
C VAL A 48 9.43 -15.41 -8.56
N PRO A 49 9.20 -14.95 -9.79
CA PRO A 49 9.10 -15.86 -10.93
C PRO A 49 10.49 -16.44 -11.26
N ASP A 50 10.53 -17.70 -11.63
CA ASP A 50 11.70 -18.38 -12.18
C ASP A 50 11.41 -18.72 -13.65
N VAL A 51 12.08 -18.05 -14.56
CA VAL A 51 11.92 -18.26 -16.00
C VAL A 51 13.02 -19.19 -16.58
N SER A 52 13.97 -19.60 -15.78
CA SER A 52 15.09 -20.44 -16.23
C SER A 52 14.68 -21.76 -16.90
N PRO A 53 13.59 -22.45 -16.47
CA PRO A 53 13.14 -23.65 -17.17
C PRO A 53 12.63 -23.36 -18.60
N LEU A 54 11.97 -22.21 -18.79
CA LEU A 54 11.46 -21.79 -20.10
C LEU A 54 12.61 -21.42 -21.04
N GLU A 55 13.59 -20.72 -20.52
CA GLU A 55 14.78 -20.29 -21.28
C GLU A 55 15.62 -21.49 -21.70
N ASN A 56 15.85 -22.44 -20.81
CA ASN A 56 16.53 -23.68 -21.11
C ASN A 56 15.80 -24.50 -22.21
N TRP A 57 14.47 -24.54 -22.16
CA TRP A 57 13.66 -25.18 -23.19
C TRP A 57 13.80 -24.47 -24.54
N ALA A 58 13.87 -23.15 -24.54
CA ALA A 58 14.05 -22.32 -25.74
C ALA A 58 15.51 -22.29 -26.25
N GLY A 59 16.45 -22.91 -25.54
CA GLY A 59 17.88 -22.88 -25.87
C GLY A 59 18.55 -21.51 -25.64
N ILE A 60 17.94 -20.68 -24.78
CA ILE A 60 18.49 -19.37 -24.41
C ILE A 60 19.44 -19.56 -23.24
N ASN A 61 20.66 -19.07 -23.39
CA ASN A 61 21.68 -19.14 -22.35
C ASN A 61 22.10 -17.71 -21.98
N TYR A 62 22.20 -17.45 -20.67
CA TYR A 62 22.69 -16.20 -20.14
C TYR A 62 24.04 -16.43 -19.48
N ASP A 63 24.93 -15.46 -19.62
CA ASP A 63 26.18 -15.40 -18.88
C ASP A 63 26.29 -14.05 -18.21
N GLY A 64 26.87 -13.99 -17.03
CA GLY A 64 27.03 -12.77 -16.27
C GLY A 64 27.90 -12.95 -15.04
N VAL A 65 28.40 -11.86 -14.53
CA VAL A 65 29.26 -11.82 -13.35
C VAL A 65 28.54 -11.07 -12.24
N SER A 66 28.32 -11.76 -11.13
CA SER A 66 27.81 -11.14 -9.91
C SER A 66 28.96 -10.77 -8.98
N MET A 67 28.96 -9.54 -8.50
CA MET A 67 29.95 -9.03 -7.54
C MET A 67 29.65 -9.45 -6.10
N THR A 68 28.43 -9.87 -5.82
CA THR A 68 27.97 -10.29 -4.49
C THR A 68 27.06 -11.49 -4.57
N LYS A 69 26.87 -12.23 -3.47
CA LYS A 69 25.93 -13.36 -3.41
C LYS A 69 24.46 -12.97 -3.68
N ALA A 70 24.13 -11.70 -3.48
CA ALA A 70 22.79 -11.15 -3.72
C ALA A 70 22.73 -10.31 -5.02
N GLY A 71 23.81 -10.23 -5.79
CA GLY A 71 23.85 -9.40 -7.00
C GLY A 71 22.90 -9.86 -8.10
N ASP A 72 22.54 -11.14 -8.10
CA ASP A 72 21.64 -11.77 -9.08
C ASP A 72 20.18 -11.87 -8.57
N ILE A 73 19.84 -11.18 -7.47
CA ILE A 73 18.54 -11.33 -6.80
C ILE A 73 17.34 -11.01 -7.70
N TYR A 74 17.54 -10.18 -8.71
CA TYR A 74 16.54 -9.80 -9.71
C TYR A 74 16.78 -10.42 -11.08
N ASP A 75 17.75 -11.33 -11.19
CA ASP A 75 18.00 -12.06 -12.43
C ASP A 75 17.11 -13.32 -12.50
N LEU A 76 15.95 -13.15 -13.12
CA LEU A 76 14.96 -14.21 -13.26
C LEU A 76 15.44 -15.39 -14.11
N SER A 77 16.51 -15.19 -14.90
CA SER A 77 17.06 -16.22 -15.81
C SER A 77 17.92 -17.26 -15.10
N ARG A 78 18.43 -16.94 -13.93
CA ARG A 78 19.29 -17.85 -13.16
C ARG A 78 18.54 -18.72 -12.15
N GLY A 79 17.25 -18.44 -12.01
CA GLY A 79 16.44 -19.07 -10.98
C GLY A 79 16.82 -18.64 -9.56
N MET A 80 16.07 -19.08 -8.59
CA MET A 80 16.29 -18.76 -7.22
C MET A 80 17.14 -19.85 -6.54
N ASN A 81 18.33 -19.51 -6.12
CA ASN A 81 19.16 -20.43 -5.33
C ASN A 81 18.62 -20.52 -3.88
N GLU A 82 19.07 -21.56 -3.15
CA GLU A 82 18.60 -21.85 -1.81
C GLU A 82 18.87 -20.71 -0.80
N GLU A 83 20.02 -20.06 -0.92
CA GLU A 83 20.40 -18.92 -0.06
C GLU A 83 19.47 -17.70 -0.27
N LEU A 84 19.22 -17.36 -1.54
CA LEU A 84 18.30 -16.29 -1.88
C LEU A 84 16.86 -16.61 -1.43
N ASN A 85 16.41 -17.83 -1.63
CA ASN A 85 15.09 -18.27 -1.17
C ASN A 85 14.95 -18.13 0.34
N LYS A 86 15.99 -18.50 1.09
CA LYS A 86 16.04 -18.32 2.54
C LYS A 86 15.95 -16.83 2.92
N GLN A 87 16.75 -15.97 2.29
CA GLN A 87 16.74 -14.52 2.56
C GLN A 87 15.39 -13.88 2.25
N PHE A 88 14.77 -14.24 1.12
CA PHE A 88 13.41 -13.75 0.79
C PHE A 88 12.39 -14.18 1.83
N ARG A 89 12.45 -15.42 2.28
CA ARG A 89 11.54 -15.94 3.31
C ARG A 89 11.74 -15.21 4.64
N GLU A 90 12.97 -15.07 5.10
CA GLU A 90 13.31 -14.35 6.33
C GLU A 90 12.86 -12.89 6.27
N ASN A 91 13.09 -12.21 5.15
CA ASN A 91 12.65 -10.84 4.96
C ASN A 91 11.11 -10.73 4.99
N THR A 92 10.40 -11.61 4.30
CA THR A 92 8.94 -11.63 4.29
C THR A 92 8.38 -11.87 5.69
N GLU A 93 8.96 -12.80 6.45
CA GLU A 93 8.60 -13.06 7.85
C GLU A 93 8.87 -11.86 8.76
N ASN A 94 9.99 -11.17 8.56
CA ASN A 94 10.33 -9.98 9.34
C ASN A 94 9.37 -8.82 9.06
N PHE A 95 9.04 -8.57 7.79
CA PHE A 95 8.02 -7.57 7.43
C PHE A 95 6.65 -7.91 8.00
N TYR A 96 6.26 -9.18 7.97
CA TYR A 96 5.00 -9.60 8.58
C TYR A 96 4.99 -9.35 10.10
N LYS A 97 6.05 -9.72 10.79
CA LYS A 97 6.20 -9.46 12.24
C LYS A 97 6.15 -7.97 12.54
N GLU A 98 6.86 -7.17 11.76
CA GLU A 98 6.85 -5.70 11.92
C GLU A 98 5.46 -5.13 11.71
N PHE A 99 4.73 -5.58 10.66
CA PHE A 99 3.38 -5.12 10.40
C PHE A 99 2.43 -5.44 11.57
N VAL A 100 2.42 -6.69 12.01
CA VAL A 100 1.59 -7.11 13.15
C VAL A 100 1.95 -6.33 14.42
N THR A 101 3.25 -6.10 14.67
CA THR A 101 3.73 -5.31 15.80
C THR A 101 3.23 -3.87 15.74
N LYS A 102 3.37 -3.21 14.59
CA LYS A 102 2.86 -1.83 14.40
C LYS A 102 1.35 -1.73 14.67
N VAL A 103 0.59 -2.67 14.15
CA VAL A 103 -0.86 -2.70 14.43
C VAL A 103 -1.12 -2.91 15.92
N ALA A 104 -0.44 -3.86 16.56
CA ALA A 104 -0.60 -4.14 17.98
C ALA A 104 -0.30 -2.91 18.86
N GLU A 105 0.83 -2.25 18.61
CA GLU A 105 1.26 -1.07 19.35
C GLU A 105 0.29 0.11 19.18
N ASN A 106 -0.04 0.44 17.93
CA ASN A 106 -0.87 1.62 17.65
C ASN A 106 -2.35 1.41 18.00
N ARG A 107 -2.85 0.17 17.89
CA ARG A 107 -4.22 -0.18 18.30
C ARG A 107 -4.32 -0.63 19.76
N LYS A 108 -3.21 -0.59 20.51
CA LYS A 108 -3.12 -0.98 21.94
C LYS A 108 -3.66 -2.39 22.20
N MET A 109 -3.29 -3.32 21.32
CA MET A 109 -3.67 -4.72 21.35
C MET A 109 -2.46 -5.60 21.65
N GLU A 110 -2.73 -6.78 22.20
CA GLU A 110 -1.69 -7.80 22.32
C GLU A 110 -1.35 -8.37 20.92
N TYR A 111 -0.07 -8.60 20.66
CA TYR A 111 0.41 -9.18 19.40
C TYR A 111 -0.35 -10.46 19.03
N SER A 112 -0.60 -11.31 20.00
CA SER A 112 -1.34 -12.57 19.83
C SER A 112 -2.82 -12.37 19.43
N GLU A 113 -3.41 -11.24 19.77
CA GLU A 113 -4.77 -10.89 19.36
C GLU A 113 -4.80 -10.47 17.90
N VAL A 114 -3.87 -9.61 17.49
CA VAL A 114 -3.77 -9.19 16.09
C VAL A 114 -3.56 -10.41 15.17
N LEU A 115 -2.79 -11.40 15.59
CA LEU A 115 -2.58 -12.62 14.80
C LEU A 115 -3.89 -13.37 14.50
N LYS A 116 -4.91 -13.28 15.35
CA LYS A 116 -6.18 -13.99 15.15
C LYS A 116 -6.95 -13.51 13.92
N PHE A 117 -6.77 -12.24 13.54
CA PHE A 117 -7.45 -11.63 12.40
C PHE A 117 -6.50 -11.11 11.30
N ALA A 118 -5.19 -11.24 11.48
CA ALA A 118 -4.17 -10.99 10.48
C ALA A 118 -4.10 -12.12 9.42
N GLY A 119 -2.94 -12.35 8.83
CA GLY A 119 -2.72 -13.40 7.83
C GLY A 119 -3.35 -13.07 6.48
N GLY A 120 -3.39 -11.79 6.12
CA GLY A 120 -3.88 -11.31 4.83
C GLY A 120 -5.40 -11.31 4.68
N ARG A 121 -6.16 -11.52 5.76
CA ARG A 121 -7.63 -11.50 5.71
C ARG A 121 -8.15 -10.09 5.52
N ILE A 122 -9.19 -9.98 4.70
CA ILE A 122 -9.90 -8.72 4.44
C ILE A 122 -11.19 -8.71 5.26
N TRP A 123 -11.48 -7.56 5.85
CA TRP A 123 -12.63 -7.34 6.70
C TRP A 123 -13.46 -6.17 6.20
N ARG A 124 -14.77 -6.24 6.39
CA ARG A 124 -15.65 -5.08 6.19
C ARG A 124 -15.47 -4.09 7.35
N GLY A 125 -15.86 -2.84 7.12
CA GLY A 125 -15.76 -1.77 8.11
C GLY A 125 -16.48 -2.09 9.41
N ASP A 126 -17.70 -2.65 9.33
CA ASP A 126 -18.46 -3.10 10.49
C ASP A 126 -17.67 -4.12 11.35
N THR A 127 -17.16 -5.16 10.72
CA THR A 127 -16.33 -6.17 11.38
C THR A 127 -14.99 -5.60 11.86
N ALA A 128 -14.40 -4.66 11.08
CA ALA A 128 -13.15 -4.01 11.46
C ALA A 128 -13.31 -3.14 12.72
N LEU A 129 -14.48 -2.54 12.93
CA LEU A 129 -14.83 -1.87 14.19
C LEU A 129 -14.86 -2.85 15.36
N GLU A 130 -15.53 -4.00 15.20
CA GLU A 130 -15.58 -5.05 16.24
C GLU A 130 -14.18 -5.59 16.58
N LEU A 131 -13.30 -5.68 15.57
CA LEU A 131 -11.92 -6.11 15.74
C LEU A 131 -10.99 -4.99 16.27
N GLY A 132 -11.47 -3.76 16.42
CA GLY A 132 -10.68 -2.63 16.87
C GLY A 132 -9.68 -2.08 15.84
N LEU A 133 -9.82 -2.45 14.56
CA LEU A 133 -9.01 -1.92 13.45
C LEU A 133 -9.50 -0.55 12.96
N VAL A 134 -10.73 -0.19 13.30
CA VAL A 134 -11.39 1.08 13.02
C VAL A 134 -12.02 1.57 14.32
N ASP A 135 -12.06 2.87 14.53
CA ASP A 135 -12.58 3.47 15.76
C ASP A 135 -14.05 3.82 15.64
N LYS A 136 -14.48 4.28 14.46
CA LYS A 136 -15.85 4.74 14.21
C LYS A 136 -16.32 4.38 12.80
N LEU A 137 -17.63 4.18 12.68
CA LEU A 137 -18.30 4.08 11.39
C LEU A 137 -19.02 5.40 11.10
N GLY A 138 -18.95 5.83 9.85
CA GLY A 138 -19.60 7.05 9.37
C GLY A 138 -19.11 7.49 8.01
N SER A 139 -19.65 8.59 7.55
CA SER A 139 -19.26 9.26 6.32
C SER A 139 -18.01 10.15 6.55
N LEU A 140 -17.50 10.70 5.45
CA LEU A 140 -16.44 11.72 5.53
C LEU A 140 -16.91 12.95 6.30
N ASP A 141 -18.17 13.36 6.12
CA ASP A 141 -18.73 14.53 6.81
C ASP A 141 -18.80 14.29 8.32
N ASP A 142 -19.19 13.06 8.74
CA ASP A 142 -19.20 12.69 10.16
C ASP A 142 -17.78 12.73 10.76
N ALA A 143 -16.78 12.30 10.02
CA ALA A 143 -15.38 12.35 10.46
C ALA A 143 -14.89 13.82 10.59
N ILE A 144 -15.24 14.67 9.63
CA ILE A 144 -14.92 16.11 9.66
C ILE A 144 -15.59 16.78 10.85
N ASP A 145 -16.89 16.55 11.06
CA ASP A 145 -17.64 17.14 12.16
C ASP A 145 -17.09 16.69 13.53
N SER A 146 -16.69 15.43 13.63
CA SER A 146 -16.02 14.91 14.84
C SER A 146 -14.70 15.64 15.10
N MET A 147 -13.89 15.86 14.06
CA MET A 147 -12.62 16.59 14.16
C MET A 147 -12.84 18.06 14.53
N VAL A 148 -13.80 18.75 13.90
CA VAL A 148 -14.17 20.14 14.21
C VAL A 148 -14.56 20.26 15.68
N THR A 149 -15.38 19.31 16.17
CA THR A 149 -15.80 19.29 17.58
C THR A 149 -14.63 19.02 18.52
N LYS A 150 -13.77 18.06 18.19
CA LYS A 150 -12.58 17.67 18.98
C LYS A 150 -11.58 18.82 19.11
N LEU A 151 -11.44 19.63 18.07
CA LEU A 151 -10.51 20.77 18.02
C LEU A 151 -11.15 22.09 18.44
N GLU A 152 -12.45 22.09 18.82
CA GLU A 152 -13.21 23.27 19.23
C GLU A 152 -13.13 24.40 18.19
N LEU A 153 -13.19 24.06 16.88
CA LEU A 153 -13.08 25.04 15.80
C LEU A 153 -14.41 25.78 15.62
N GLU A 154 -14.38 27.13 15.69
CA GLU A 154 -15.56 27.97 15.40
C GLU A 154 -15.76 28.16 13.90
N ASP A 155 -14.64 28.30 13.15
CA ASP A 155 -14.64 28.44 11.70
C ASP A 155 -13.61 27.47 11.08
N TYR A 156 -13.99 26.77 10.03
CA TYR A 156 -13.10 25.87 9.29
C TYR A 156 -13.39 25.89 7.79
N LYS A 157 -12.40 25.48 7.01
CA LYS A 157 -12.55 25.27 5.56
C LYS A 157 -11.97 23.92 5.18
N VAL A 158 -12.72 23.19 4.38
CA VAL A 158 -12.27 21.90 3.82
C VAL A 158 -11.68 22.16 2.44
N PHE A 159 -10.46 21.71 2.22
CA PHE A 159 -9.80 21.74 0.91
C PHE A 159 -9.53 20.32 0.45
N SER A 160 -9.88 20.05 -0.77
CA SER A 160 -9.50 18.80 -1.44
C SER A 160 -8.24 19.04 -2.25
N TYR A 161 -7.16 18.36 -1.91
CA TYR A 161 -5.97 18.31 -2.76
C TYR A 161 -6.09 17.09 -3.67
N ASN A 162 -6.36 17.34 -4.94
CA ASN A 162 -6.27 16.33 -5.97
C ASN A 162 -4.81 16.26 -6.42
N THR A 163 -4.04 15.36 -5.84
CA THR A 163 -2.77 14.96 -6.45
C THR A 163 -3.13 13.94 -7.52
N GLU A 164 -3.33 14.39 -8.75
CA GLU A 164 -3.23 13.51 -9.91
C GLU A 164 -1.78 13.04 -10.00
N VAL A 165 -1.44 12.06 -9.21
CA VAL A 165 -0.23 11.29 -9.47
C VAL A 165 -0.64 10.31 -10.57
N GLU A 166 -0.53 10.75 -11.83
CA GLU A 166 -0.44 9.82 -12.94
C GLU A 166 0.82 8.99 -12.74
N PHE A 167 0.69 7.90 -12.01
CA PHE A 167 1.71 6.88 -12.00
C PHE A 167 1.57 6.11 -13.32
N GLU A 168 2.02 6.72 -14.41
CA GLU A 168 2.26 5.99 -15.65
C GLU A 168 3.43 5.04 -15.41
N PHE A 169 3.10 3.84 -14.96
CA PHE A 169 4.05 2.74 -15.02
C PHE A 169 4.18 2.37 -16.50
N ASP A 170 5.11 3.02 -17.19
CA ASP A 170 5.40 2.72 -18.56
C ASP A 170 6.16 1.39 -18.63
N PHE A 171 5.38 0.31 -18.67
CA PHE A 171 5.88 -1.05 -18.87
C PHE A 171 6.69 -1.16 -20.19
N ASN A 172 6.42 -0.26 -21.14
CA ASN A 172 7.16 -0.18 -22.39
C ASN A 172 8.61 0.27 -22.17
N LEU A 173 8.89 1.09 -21.17
CA LEU A 173 10.24 1.54 -20.87
C LEU A 173 11.17 0.40 -20.44
N LEU A 174 10.62 -0.62 -19.78
CA LEU A 174 11.36 -1.83 -19.39
C LEU A 174 11.56 -2.81 -20.54
N ILE A 175 10.71 -2.77 -21.57
CA ILE A 175 10.66 -3.81 -22.60
C ILE A 175 11.15 -3.30 -23.95
N GLN A 176 11.18 -2.00 -24.21
CA GLN A 176 11.44 -1.39 -25.54
C GLN A 176 12.74 -1.79 -26.24
N ASN A 177 13.70 -2.37 -25.54
CA ASN A 177 15.01 -2.65 -26.14
C ASN A 177 15.37 -4.14 -26.27
N LYS A 178 14.50 -5.09 -25.89
CA LYS A 178 14.90 -6.51 -25.84
C LYS A 178 13.92 -7.53 -26.40
N LEU A 179 12.74 -7.15 -26.88
CA LEU A 179 11.74 -8.09 -27.36
C LEU A 179 11.53 -8.03 -28.87
N PRO A 180 11.32 -9.19 -29.56
CA PRO A 180 10.90 -9.23 -30.95
C PRO A 180 9.61 -8.44 -31.17
N SER A 181 9.48 -7.80 -32.34
CA SER A 181 8.34 -6.93 -32.68
C SER A 181 6.96 -7.58 -32.50
N GLN A 182 6.85 -8.88 -32.76
CA GLN A 182 5.60 -9.65 -32.61
C GLN A 182 5.14 -9.74 -31.13
N ILE A 183 6.07 -9.73 -30.19
CA ILE A 183 5.75 -9.73 -28.75
C ILE A 183 5.42 -8.32 -28.28
N GLN A 184 6.04 -7.29 -28.88
CA GLN A 184 5.70 -5.89 -28.61
C GLN A 184 4.25 -5.58 -29.00
N ASP A 185 3.79 -6.06 -30.14
CA ASP A 185 2.41 -5.88 -30.61
C ASP A 185 1.39 -6.56 -29.66
N LEU A 186 1.67 -7.76 -29.19
CA LEU A 186 0.84 -8.46 -28.21
C LEU A 186 0.78 -7.73 -26.85
N LEU A 187 1.89 -7.19 -26.40
CA LEU A 187 1.95 -6.44 -25.15
C LEU A 187 1.25 -5.08 -25.26
N ASN A 188 1.27 -4.45 -26.43
CA ASN A 188 0.51 -3.22 -26.69
C ASN A 188 -1.01 -3.48 -26.67
N GLU A 189 -1.47 -4.60 -27.16
CA GLU A 189 -2.87 -5.00 -27.04
C GLU A 189 -3.28 -5.23 -25.57
N ILE A 190 -2.43 -5.91 -24.78
CA ILE A 190 -2.67 -6.17 -23.35
C ILE A 190 -2.62 -4.87 -22.54
N SER A 191 -1.71 -3.95 -22.86
CA SER A 191 -1.63 -2.64 -22.19
C SER A 191 -2.85 -1.75 -22.49
N GLY A 192 -3.44 -1.88 -23.69
CA GLY A 192 -4.70 -1.25 -24.05
C GLY A 192 -5.87 -1.71 -23.18
N LEU A 193 -5.91 -2.99 -22.83
CA LEU A 193 -6.90 -3.56 -21.91
C LEU A 193 -6.69 -3.05 -20.47
N ASN A 194 -5.46 -2.89 -20.02
CA ASN A 194 -5.17 -2.36 -18.68
C ASN A 194 -5.67 -0.91 -18.48
N ARG A 195 -5.57 -0.05 -19.51
CA ARG A 195 -6.15 1.30 -19.45
C ARG A 195 -7.67 1.31 -19.25
N MET A 196 -8.35 0.26 -19.72
CA MET A 196 -9.80 0.13 -19.58
C MET A 196 -10.25 -0.29 -18.16
N PHE A 197 -9.36 -0.93 -17.39
CA PHE A 197 -9.64 -1.40 -16.02
C PHE A 197 -9.12 -0.46 -14.93
N LEU A 198 -8.20 0.45 -15.22
CA LEU A 198 -7.56 1.33 -14.23
C LEU A 198 -8.05 2.79 -14.27
N SER A 199 -9.00 3.13 -15.14
CA SER A 199 -9.60 4.47 -15.20
C SER A 199 -10.72 4.68 -14.18
N GLY A 200 -10.52 4.21 -12.94
CA GLY A 200 -11.36 4.59 -11.82
C GLY A 200 -10.87 5.93 -11.26
N GLU A 201 -11.70 6.96 -11.31
CA GLU A 201 -11.43 8.25 -10.66
C GLU A 201 -11.43 8.08 -9.13
N ASP A 202 -10.31 7.66 -8.56
CA ASP A 202 -10.15 7.62 -7.12
C ASP A 202 -9.72 9.01 -6.63
N ARG A 203 -10.69 9.76 -6.12
CA ARG A 203 -10.46 11.05 -5.45
C ARG A 203 -10.09 10.80 -4.00
N TYR A 204 -8.87 11.11 -3.62
CA TYR A 204 -8.46 11.12 -2.21
C TYR A 204 -8.81 12.50 -1.62
N VAL A 205 -9.57 12.49 -0.53
CA VAL A 205 -9.88 13.70 0.22
C VAL A 205 -9.00 13.72 1.46
N VAL A 206 -8.23 14.78 1.63
CA VAL A 206 -7.41 15.01 2.81
C VAL A 206 -7.89 16.29 3.49
N ALA A 207 -8.29 16.20 4.76
CA ALA A 207 -8.67 17.36 5.56
C ALA A 207 -7.44 17.90 6.30
N TYR A 208 -7.21 19.21 6.20
CA TYR A 208 -6.13 19.88 6.90
C TYR A 208 -6.66 20.92 7.89
N CYS A 209 -6.00 21.01 9.04
CA CYS A 209 -6.25 22.07 10.00
C CYS A 209 -5.67 23.41 9.52
N PHE A 210 -6.48 24.46 9.54
CA PHE A 210 -6.18 25.77 8.93
C PHE A 210 -5.30 26.69 9.77
N ASP A 211 -5.19 26.47 11.08
CA ASP A 211 -4.43 27.33 11.99
C ASP A 211 -2.91 27.09 11.96
N CYS A 212 -2.47 26.09 11.21
CA CYS A 212 -1.07 25.85 10.92
C CYS A 212 -0.64 26.75 9.75
N GLY A 213 -0.30 28.02 10.05
CA GLY A 213 0.05 29.01 9.04
C GLY A 213 1.06 28.49 8.00
N PHE A 214 0.63 28.47 6.75
CA PHE A 214 1.52 28.28 5.61
C PHE A 214 2.55 29.42 5.59
N LYS A 215 3.77 29.15 6.01
CA LYS A 215 4.89 29.97 5.58
C LYS A 215 5.28 29.53 4.19
N ASN A 216 5.10 30.43 3.22
CA ASN A 216 5.56 30.29 1.85
C ASN A 216 7.00 29.75 1.85
N PHE A 217 7.22 28.64 1.19
CA PHE A 217 8.53 28.27 0.72
C PHE A 217 8.75 29.04 -0.59
N GLU A 218 9.60 30.07 -0.53
CA GLU A 218 10.29 30.62 -1.69
C GLU A 218 11.44 29.69 -2.13
#